data_5c14ed656d0efa343e95b02451e581fd
#
_entry.id   5c14ed656d0efa343e95b02451e581fd
#
_cell.length_a   1.000
_cell.length_b   1.000
_cell.length_c   1.000
_cell.angle_alpha   90.00
_cell.angle_beta   90.00
_cell.angle_gamma   90.00
#
_symmetry.space_group_name_H-M   'P 1'
#
loop_
_entity.id
_entity.type
_entity.pdbx_description
1 polymer ?
#
loop_
_entity_poly.entity_id
_entity_poly.type
_entity_poly.pdbx_seq_one_letter_code
_entity_poly.pdbx_strand_id
1 'polypeptide(L)'
;LALADGLHYIAANTYSNLGSGSGEVFRLHEAQRYLTQAISFAQQHEIDFYRNYSTAWLALCEMYLGRWDDAAEHAQDIVQQTTHRTTSRIMALVALGRLQARRGDPGVAETLDEALELALASDTLQRIAPVRAARAEAACLRGDLRAAAEEARPALTLATHHRHPWFTGELAYWMQRAGALDVTPLPCAQPFALQIGGHWREAATAWADVGCPYEQARALSEGDADAQLEALTLFEKLGARPAADGLRRQLRSAGLRGLPRGMRVSTQTNPHQLTSREIEVLQLLCEGLKNSEIAERLCRSVRTVDHHLAAVFTKLGVASRTEAVAAALHAGIASQYGQGKTAI
;
A
#
# COMPACT_ATOMS: atom_id res chain seq x y z
N LEU A 1 32.74 15.65 5.53
CA LEU A 1 33.42 16.66 4.68
C LEU A 1 32.40 17.70 4.21
N ALA A 2 31.43 17.42 3.34
CA ALA A 2 30.49 18.40 2.79
C ALA A 2 29.78 19.26 3.86
N LEU A 3 29.42 18.69 5.02
CA LEU A 3 28.82 19.43 6.13
C LEU A 3 29.80 20.39 6.80
N ALA A 4 31.05 19.96 6.97
CA ALA A 4 32.10 20.79 7.58
C ALA A 4 32.47 21.99 6.70
N ASP A 5 32.39 21.83 5.39
CA ASP A 5 32.76 22.87 4.42
C ASP A 5 31.55 23.72 3.99
N GLY A 6 30.37 23.59 4.60
CA GLY A 6 29.16 24.33 4.26
C GLY A 6 28.54 23.98 2.91
N LEU A 7 28.88 22.83 2.32
CA LEU A 7 28.41 22.37 1.03
C LEU A 7 27.04 21.69 1.13
N HIS A 8 26.03 22.44 1.56
CA HIS A 8 24.71 21.88 1.89
C HIS A 8 24.02 21.14 0.73
N TYR A 9 24.19 21.65 -0.49
CA TYR A 9 23.61 21.00 -1.68
C TYR A 9 24.22 19.60 -1.93
N ILE A 10 25.53 19.46 -1.76
CA ILE A 10 26.24 18.18 -1.90
C ILE A 10 25.83 17.21 -0.79
N ALA A 11 25.67 17.71 0.45
CA ALA A 11 25.21 16.89 1.56
C ALA A 11 23.79 16.38 1.32
N ALA A 12 22.85 17.24 0.90
CA ALA A 12 21.48 16.85 0.56
C ALA A 12 21.46 15.80 -0.56
N ASN A 13 22.23 16.01 -1.64
CA ASN A 13 22.38 15.05 -2.73
C ASN A 13 22.89 13.68 -2.22
N THR A 14 23.89 13.69 -1.36
CA THR A 14 24.50 12.45 -0.82
C THR A 14 23.48 11.64 -0.02
N TYR A 15 22.77 12.27 0.93
CA TYR A 15 21.72 11.60 1.70
C TYR A 15 20.60 11.07 0.80
N SER A 16 20.15 11.87 -0.17
CA SER A 16 19.10 11.46 -1.11
C SER A 16 19.51 10.27 -1.97
N ASN A 17 20.75 10.24 -2.46
CA ASN A 17 21.26 9.13 -3.26
C ASN A 17 21.49 7.86 -2.42
N LEU A 18 21.99 7.98 -1.18
CA LEU A 18 22.09 6.85 -0.28
C LEU A 18 20.71 6.24 0.02
N GLY A 19 19.72 7.10 0.25
CA GLY A 19 18.35 6.67 0.51
C GLY A 19 17.70 6.00 -0.71
N SER A 20 17.72 6.65 -1.87
CA SER A 20 17.13 6.10 -3.09
C SER A 20 17.83 4.82 -3.56
N GLY A 21 19.17 4.78 -3.53
CA GLY A 21 19.93 3.60 -3.90
C GLY A 21 19.69 2.42 -2.96
N SER A 22 19.55 2.67 -1.64
CA SER A 22 19.15 1.62 -0.69
C SER A 22 17.73 1.14 -0.97
N GLY A 23 16.80 2.04 -1.35
CA GLY A 23 15.43 1.70 -1.74
C GLY A 23 15.36 0.85 -3.00
N GLU A 24 16.14 1.15 -4.03
CA GLU A 24 16.23 0.37 -5.27
C GLU A 24 16.62 -1.10 -5.04
N VAL A 25 17.44 -1.35 -4.04
CA VAL A 25 17.90 -2.71 -3.69
C VAL A 25 17.19 -3.29 -2.47
N PHE A 26 16.03 -2.75 -2.13
CA PHE A 26 15.17 -3.21 -1.04
C PHE A 26 15.83 -3.26 0.36
N ARG A 27 16.83 -2.43 0.63
CA ARG A 27 17.32 -2.15 1.97
C ARG A 27 16.43 -1.08 2.62
N LEU A 28 15.16 -1.41 2.79
CA LEU A 28 14.10 -0.42 3.06
C LEU A 28 14.27 0.35 4.38
N HIS A 29 14.70 -0.31 5.45
CA HIS A 29 14.96 0.35 6.74
C HIS A 29 16.16 1.31 6.67
N GLU A 30 17.19 0.95 5.90
CA GLU A 30 18.35 1.81 5.65
C GLU A 30 17.93 3.00 4.76
N ALA A 31 17.18 2.73 3.70
CA ALA A 31 16.60 3.75 2.83
C ALA A 31 15.78 4.77 3.62
N GLN A 32 14.85 4.30 4.46
CA GLN A 32 14.02 5.15 5.31
C GLN A 32 14.87 6.08 6.18
N ARG A 33 15.90 5.55 6.83
CA ARG A 33 16.79 6.34 7.68
C ARG A 33 17.46 7.48 6.91
N TYR A 34 18.06 7.17 5.73
CA TYR A 34 18.74 8.19 4.91
C TYR A 34 17.75 9.19 4.30
N LEU A 35 16.58 8.73 3.83
CA LEU A 35 15.56 9.61 3.26
C LEU A 35 14.99 10.57 4.31
N THR A 36 14.72 10.10 5.53
CA THR A 36 14.27 10.98 6.62
C THR A 36 15.33 12.03 6.97
N GLN A 37 16.61 11.64 7.01
CA GLN A 37 17.70 12.58 7.20
C GLN A 37 17.82 13.57 6.05
N ALA A 38 17.67 13.11 4.80
CA ALA A 38 17.70 13.96 3.61
C ALA A 38 16.56 15.00 3.63
N ILE A 39 15.34 14.58 3.99
CA ILE A 39 14.17 15.46 4.08
C ILE A 39 14.39 16.53 5.14
N SER A 40 14.76 16.14 6.36
CA SER A 40 15.02 17.08 7.46
C SER A 40 16.14 18.06 7.12
N PHE A 41 17.24 17.58 6.57
CA PHE A 41 18.36 18.41 6.16
C PHE A 41 17.98 19.37 5.03
N ALA A 42 17.30 18.88 4.00
CA ALA A 42 16.86 19.70 2.86
C ALA A 42 15.84 20.77 3.27
N GLN A 43 14.95 20.45 4.21
CA GLN A 43 14.00 21.41 4.79
C GLN A 43 14.71 22.50 5.57
N GLN A 44 15.71 22.15 6.41
CA GLN A 44 16.49 23.09 7.20
C GLN A 44 17.29 24.09 6.32
N HIS A 45 17.68 23.66 5.12
CA HIS A 45 18.50 24.47 4.19
C HIS A 45 17.72 24.94 2.95
N GLU A 46 16.38 24.84 2.95
CA GLU A 46 15.49 25.30 1.88
C GLU A 46 15.84 24.71 0.49
N ILE A 47 16.21 23.42 0.45
CA ILE A 47 16.58 22.69 -0.77
C ILE A 47 15.42 21.83 -1.25
N ASP A 48 14.37 22.45 -1.78
CA ASP A 48 13.10 21.80 -2.15
C ASP A 48 13.25 20.60 -3.11
N PHE A 49 14.19 20.68 -4.06
CA PHE A 49 14.42 19.58 -5.00
C PHE A 49 14.73 18.26 -4.29
N TYR A 50 15.70 18.25 -3.36
CA TYR A 50 16.06 17.03 -2.64
C TYR A 50 15.06 16.65 -1.57
N ARG A 51 14.37 17.62 -0.98
CA ARG A 51 13.23 17.32 -0.09
C ARG A 51 12.17 16.53 -0.84
N ASN A 52 11.69 17.02 -1.96
CA ASN A 52 10.64 16.38 -2.75
C ASN A 52 11.09 15.04 -3.33
N TYR A 53 12.33 14.93 -3.80
CA TYR A 53 12.89 13.67 -4.28
C TYR A 53 12.94 12.60 -3.19
N SER A 54 13.42 12.97 -2.01
CA SER A 54 13.53 12.05 -0.87
C SER A 54 12.17 11.66 -0.32
N THR A 55 11.19 12.60 -0.28
CA THR A 55 9.81 12.29 0.14
C THR A 55 9.13 11.32 -0.82
N ALA A 56 9.31 11.47 -2.13
CA ALA A 56 8.75 10.54 -3.11
C ALA A 56 9.34 9.11 -2.96
N TRP A 57 10.64 9.00 -2.70
CA TRP A 57 11.28 7.72 -2.42
C TRP A 57 10.85 7.13 -1.06
N LEU A 58 10.65 7.98 -0.04
CA LEU A 58 10.14 7.55 1.25
C LEU A 58 8.73 6.96 1.11
N ALA A 59 7.85 7.61 0.35
CA ALA A 59 6.52 7.07 0.05
C ALA A 59 6.59 5.67 -0.59
N LEU A 60 7.50 5.45 -1.53
CA LEU A 60 7.67 4.14 -2.14
C LEU A 60 8.18 3.09 -1.12
N CYS A 61 9.15 3.45 -0.27
CA CYS A 61 9.64 2.56 0.78
C CYS A 61 8.54 2.22 1.81
N GLU A 62 7.75 3.20 2.22
CA GLU A 62 6.63 3.03 3.14
C GLU A 62 5.54 2.12 2.57
N MET A 63 5.25 2.25 1.28
CA MET A 63 4.32 1.36 0.57
C MET A 63 4.79 -0.09 0.67
N TYR A 64 6.08 -0.37 0.40
CA TYR A 64 6.63 -1.72 0.54
C TYR A 64 6.65 -2.23 1.98
N LEU A 65 6.93 -1.36 2.95
CA LEU A 65 6.90 -1.67 4.39
C LEU A 65 5.47 -1.83 4.96
N GLY A 66 4.43 -1.70 4.14
CA GLY A 66 3.03 -1.85 4.55
C GLY A 66 2.42 -0.64 5.25
N ARG A 67 3.10 0.49 5.30
CA ARG A 67 2.60 1.77 5.84
C ARG A 67 1.89 2.56 4.74
N TRP A 68 0.75 2.04 4.32
CA TRP A 68 0.07 2.50 3.12
C TRP A 68 -0.58 3.89 3.25
N ASP A 69 -0.98 4.29 4.46
CA ASP A 69 -1.58 5.60 4.68
C ASP A 69 -0.52 6.70 4.66
N ASP A 70 0.61 6.51 5.35
CA ASP A 70 1.75 7.43 5.30
C ASP A 70 2.29 7.55 3.86
N ALA A 71 2.43 6.42 3.16
CA ALA A 71 2.87 6.39 1.78
C ALA A 71 1.94 7.15 0.83
N ALA A 72 0.61 7.02 1.03
CA ALA A 72 -0.37 7.73 0.23
C ALA A 72 -0.33 9.25 0.48
N GLU A 73 -0.22 9.68 1.74
CA GLU A 73 -0.10 11.08 2.12
C GLU A 73 1.14 11.71 1.47
N HIS A 74 2.32 11.14 1.69
CA HIS A 74 3.56 11.64 1.10
C HIS A 74 3.53 11.67 -0.43
N ALA A 75 2.98 10.62 -1.07
CA ALA A 75 2.90 10.59 -2.53
C ALA A 75 1.93 11.64 -3.08
N GLN A 76 0.76 11.83 -2.44
CA GLN A 76 -0.22 12.83 -2.83
C GLN A 76 0.33 14.26 -2.69
N ASP A 77 1.03 14.55 -1.59
CA ASP A 77 1.67 15.84 -1.37
C ASP A 77 2.65 16.18 -2.49
N ILE A 78 3.50 15.24 -2.90
CA ILE A 78 4.43 15.44 -4.00
C ILE A 78 3.71 15.65 -5.33
N VAL A 79 2.66 14.88 -5.63
CA VAL A 79 1.87 15.03 -6.86
C VAL A 79 1.16 16.38 -6.91
N GLN A 80 0.67 16.90 -5.77
CA GLN A 80 0.02 18.20 -5.70
C GLN A 80 1.01 19.37 -5.82
N GLN A 81 2.19 19.25 -5.21
CA GLN A 81 3.21 20.32 -5.18
C GLN A 81 4.02 20.42 -6.47
N THR A 82 4.18 19.31 -7.19
CA THR A 82 5.04 19.26 -8.38
C THR A 82 4.20 19.32 -9.65
N THR A 83 4.02 20.53 -10.20
CA THR A 83 3.33 20.75 -11.49
C THR A 83 4.22 20.44 -12.71
N HIS A 84 5.51 20.19 -12.50
CA HIS A 84 6.49 19.98 -13.56
C HIS A 84 6.91 18.50 -13.66
N ARG A 85 7.44 18.11 -14.85
CA ARG A 85 7.98 16.78 -15.16
C ARG A 85 9.26 16.50 -14.37
N THR A 86 9.13 16.14 -13.10
CA THR A 86 10.26 15.87 -12.21
C THR A 86 10.40 14.37 -11.91
N THR A 87 11.62 13.92 -11.58
CA THR A 87 11.86 12.56 -11.12
C THR A 87 11.11 12.24 -9.84
N SER A 88 10.91 13.21 -8.97
CA SER A 88 10.09 13.10 -7.75
C SER A 88 8.66 12.73 -8.07
N ARG A 89 8.05 13.40 -9.05
CA ARG A 89 6.67 13.13 -9.47
C ARG A 89 6.50 11.71 -10.00
N ILE A 90 7.46 11.21 -10.78
CA ILE A 90 7.40 9.84 -11.31
C ILE A 90 7.34 8.83 -10.16
N MET A 91 8.23 8.94 -9.17
CA MET A 91 8.29 7.98 -8.06
C MET A 91 7.07 8.09 -7.14
N ALA A 92 6.54 9.29 -6.92
CA ALA A 92 5.31 9.50 -6.19
C ALA A 92 4.10 8.88 -6.91
N LEU A 93 4.00 9.05 -8.24
CA LEU A 93 2.95 8.41 -9.05
C LEU A 93 3.06 6.87 -9.04
N VAL A 94 4.28 6.32 -9.02
CA VAL A 94 4.48 4.86 -8.87
C VAL A 94 3.94 4.37 -7.53
N ALA A 95 4.29 5.04 -6.43
CA ALA A 95 3.78 4.68 -5.10
C ALA A 95 2.25 4.79 -5.04
N LEU A 96 1.70 5.91 -5.51
CA LEU A 96 0.25 6.16 -5.52
C LEU A 96 -0.51 5.16 -6.40
N GLY A 97 -0.05 4.92 -7.63
CA GLY A 97 -0.71 4.01 -8.56
C GLY A 97 -0.67 2.55 -8.08
N ARG A 98 0.42 2.11 -7.46
CA ARG A 98 0.48 0.79 -6.81
C ARG A 98 -0.47 0.69 -5.62
N LEU A 99 -0.53 1.71 -4.76
CA LEU A 99 -1.48 1.74 -3.64
C LEU A 99 -2.92 1.68 -4.12
N GLN A 100 -3.28 2.49 -5.12
CA GLN A 100 -4.61 2.46 -5.74
C GLN A 100 -4.94 1.06 -6.29
N ALA A 101 -4.02 0.44 -7.03
CA ALA A 101 -4.21 -0.90 -7.57
C ALA A 101 -4.37 -1.97 -6.47
N ARG A 102 -3.52 -1.93 -5.44
CA ARG A 102 -3.54 -2.87 -4.31
C ARG A 102 -4.76 -2.69 -3.41
N ARG A 103 -5.23 -1.45 -3.21
CA ARG A 103 -6.46 -1.13 -2.48
C ARG A 103 -7.73 -1.38 -3.31
N GLY A 104 -7.62 -1.39 -4.63
CA GLY A 104 -8.75 -1.41 -5.55
C GLY A 104 -9.48 -0.06 -5.59
N ASP A 105 -8.74 1.03 -5.47
CA ASP A 105 -9.24 2.39 -5.57
C ASP A 105 -9.31 2.84 -7.04
N PRO A 106 -10.14 3.84 -7.39
CA PRO A 106 -10.21 4.38 -8.75
C PRO A 106 -8.95 5.18 -9.12
N GLY A 107 -8.78 5.48 -10.42
CA GLY A 107 -7.72 6.37 -10.90
C GLY A 107 -6.39 5.68 -11.21
N VAL A 108 -6.31 4.34 -11.12
CA VAL A 108 -5.07 3.58 -11.35
C VAL A 108 -4.50 3.82 -12.74
N ALA A 109 -5.36 3.82 -13.77
CA ALA A 109 -4.94 3.96 -15.16
C ALA A 109 -4.35 5.36 -15.39
N GLU A 110 -5.08 6.39 -15.01
CA GLU A 110 -4.68 7.79 -15.17
C GLU A 110 -3.36 8.09 -14.45
N THR A 111 -3.22 7.60 -13.22
CA THR A 111 -1.99 7.77 -12.41
C THR A 111 -0.78 7.09 -13.04
N LEU A 112 -0.94 5.84 -13.50
CA LEU A 112 0.16 5.08 -14.08
C LEU A 112 0.44 5.43 -15.55
N ASP A 113 -0.53 5.97 -16.29
CA ASP A 113 -0.32 6.50 -17.64
C ASP A 113 0.52 7.76 -17.60
N GLU A 114 0.22 8.70 -16.70
CA GLU A 114 1.07 9.88 -16.45
C GLU A 114 2.48 9.46 -16.03
N ALA A 115 2.60 8.53 -15.09
CA ALA A 115 3.91 8.03 -14.67
C ALA A 115 4.72 7.45 -15.84
N LEU A 116 4.07 6.72 -16.74
CA LEU A 116 4.73 6.11 -17.90
C LEU A 116 5.21 7.18 -18.90
N GLU A 117 4.37 8.16 -19.23
CA GLU A 117 4.76 9.26 -20.11
C GLU A 117 6.03 9.96 -19.60
N LEU A 118 6.05 10.30 -18.31
CA LEU A 118 7.18 10.97 -17.68
C LEU A 118 8.43 10.07 -17.62
N ALA A 119 8.24 8.78 -17.32
CA ALA A 119 9.34 7.83 -17.24
C ALA A 119 10.00 7.58 -18.60
N LEU A 120 9.20 7.44 -19.65
CA LEU A 120 9.72 7.31 -21.02
C LEU A 120 10.48 8.56 -21.48
N ALA A 121 10.00 9.74 -21.12
CA ALA A 121 10.71 10.98 -21.41
C ALA A 121 12.05 11.12 -20.66
N SER A 122 12.24 10.41 -19.55
CA SER A 122 13.51 10.38 -18.79
C SER A 122 14.56 9.45 -19.38
N ASP A 123 14.14 8.47 -20.17
CA ASP A 123 14.95 7.44 -20.82
C ASP A 123 15.94 6.72 -19.88
N THR A 124 15.51 6.49 -18.62
CA THR A 124 16.34 5.81 -17.62
C THR A 124 15.66 4.56 -17.07
N LEU A 125 16.43 3.49 -16.89
CA LEU A 125 15.96 2.23 -16.30
C LEU A 125 15.28 2.45 -14.94
N GLN A 126 15.89 3.27 -14.07
CA GLN A 126 15.40 3.57 -12.72
C GLN A 126 14.02 4.22 -12.67
N ARG A 127 13.54 4.75 -13.78
CA ARG A 127 12.20 5.34 -13.89
C ARG A 127 11.26 4.44 -14.67
N ILE A 128 11.73 3.87 -15.77
CA ILE A 128 10.92 3.01 -16.64
C ILE A 128 10.54 1.69 -15.94
N ALA A 129 11.50 1.02 -15.29
CA ALA A 129 11.26 -0.30 -14.71
C ALA A 129 10.21 -0.29 -13.58
N PRO A 130 10.24 0.60 -12.56
CA PRO A 130 9.22 0.63 -11.52
C PRO A 130 7.82 0.97 -12.05
N VAL A 131 7.70 1.85 -13.04
CA VAL A 131 6.41 2.20 -13.66
C VAL A 131 5.85 1.00 -14.42
N ARG A 132 6.65 0.35 -15.26
CA ARG A 132 6.23 -0.83 -16.02
C ARG A 132 5.86 -2.00 -15.10
N ALA A 133 6.59 -2.21 -14.01
CA ALA A 133 6.27 -3.21 -13.01
C ALA A 133 4.94 -2.89 -12.29
N ALA A 134 4.69 -1.62 -11.94
CA ALA A 134 3.43 -1.19 -11.34
C ALA A 134 2.22 -1.41 -12.28
N ARG A 135 2.39 -1.14 -13.58
CA ARG A 135 1.37 -1.38 -14.60
C ARG A 135 1.09 -2.87 -14.80
N ALA A 136 2.15 -3.68 -14.81
CA ALA A 136 2.03 -5.14 -14.89
C ALA A 136 1.31 -5.72 -13.65
N GLU A 137 1.64 -5.24 -12.44
CA GLU A 137 0.93 -5.59 -11.21
C GLU A 137 -0.55 -5.24 -11.30
N ALA A 138 -0.87 -4.00 -11.70
CA ALA A 138 -2.25 -3.54 -11.83
C ALA A 138 -3.05 -4.36 -12.86
N ALA A 139 -2.43 -4.76 -13.97
CA ALA A 139 -3.04 -5.64 -14.97
C ALA A 139 -3.31 -7.05 -14.39
N CYS A 140 -2.34 -7.64 -13.68
CA CYS A 140 -2.52 -8.93 -13.00
C CYS A 140 -3.66 -8.89 -11.97
N LEU A 141 -3.76 -7.83 -11.18
CA LEU A 141 -4.83 -7.68 -10.19
C LEU A 141 -6.23 -7.59 -10.82
N ARG A 142 -6.33 -7.07 -12.05
CA ARG A 142 -7.57 -7.07 -12.85
C ARG A 142 -7.81 -8.40 -13.59
N GLY A 143 -6.84 -9.32 -13.58
CA GLY A 143 -6.90 -10.58 -14.32
C GLY A 143 -6.51 -10.47 -15.79
N ASP A 144 -5.98 -9.34 -16.23
CA ASP A 144 -5.50 -9.13 -17.61
C ASP A 144 -4.03 -9.54 -17.74
N LEU A 145 -3.81 -10.84 -17.85
CA LEU A 145 -2.48 -11.42 -17.92
C LEU A 145 -1.74 -11.03 -19.21
N ARG A 146 -2.47 -10.78 -20.30
CA ARG A 146 -1.89 -10.33 -21.56
C ARG A 146 -1.27 -8.94 -21.41
N ALA A 147 -2.05 -7.99 -20.90
CA ALA A 147 -1.57 -6.64 -20.62
C ALA A 147 -0.39 -6.65 -19.64
N ALA A 148 -0.41 -7.53 -18.62
CA ALA A 148 0.70 -7.66 -17.69
C ALA A 148 2.02 -8.04 -18.39
N ALA A 149 1.98 -9.00 -19.33
CA ALA A 149 3.15 -9.38 -20.12
C ALA A 149 3.60 -8.26 -21.07
N GLU A 150 2.66 -7.57 -21.73
CA GLU A 150 2.96 -6.45 -22.63
C GLU A 150 3.65 -5.29 -21.90
N GLU A 151 3.25 -5.00 -20.65
CA GLU A 151 3.89 -3.99 -19.81
C GLU A 151 5.28 -4.42 -19.31
N ALA A 152 5.42 -5.66 -18.84
CA ALA A 152 6.67 -6.12 -18.23
C ALA A 152 7.79 -6.35 -19.25
N ARG A 153 7.48 -6.86 -20.44
CA ARG A 153 8.46 -7.34 -21.44
C ARG A 153 9.50 -6.31 -21.85
N PRO A 154 9.16 -5.06 -22.26
CA PRO A 154 10.16 -4.08 -22.70
C PRO A 154 11.13 -3.71 -21.59
N ALA A 155 10.60 -3.53 -20.38
CA ALA A 155 11.41 -3.16 -19.21
C ALA A 155 12.27 -4.33 -18.71
N LEU A 156 11.81 -5.59 -18.84
CA LEU A 156 12.60 -6.77 -18.51
C LEU A 156 13.84 -6.87 -19.40
N THR A 157 13.69 -6.62 -20.70
CA THR A 157 14.82 -6.59 -21.64
C THR A 157 15.85 -5.54 -21.20
N LEU A 158 15.39 -4.34 -20.87
CA LEU A 158 16.25 -3.26 -20.42
C LEU A 158 16.93 -3.58 -19.08
N ALA A 159 16.18 -4.08 -18.09
CA ALA A 159 16.70 -4.44 -16.76
C ALA A 159 17.75 -5.55 -16.83
N THR A 160 17.54 -6.54 -17.69
CA THR A 160 18.48 -7.64 -17.92
C THR A 160 19.75 -7.15 -18.59
N HIS A 161 19.65 -6.26 -19.57
CA HIS A 161 20.80 -5.64 -20.23
C HIS A 161 21.67 -4.88 -19.24
N HIS A 162 21.05 -4.09 -18.33
CA HIS A 162 21.74 -3.35 -17.27
C HIS A 162 22.11 -4.22 -16.07
N ARG A 163 21.81 -5.52 -16.07
CA ARG A 163 22.12 -6.47 -15.00
C ARG A 163 21.60 -6.02 -13.61
N HIS A 164 20.42 -5.42 -13.57
CA HIS A 164 19.82 -4.93 -12.32
C HIS A 164 18.95 -6.02 -11.67
N PRO A 165 19.42 -6.69 -10.58
CA PRO A 165 18.78 -7.93 -10.11
C PRO A 165 17.35 -7.75 -9.62
N TRP A 166 17.04 -6.62 -8.98
CA TRP A 166 15.70 -6.37 -8.41
C TRP A 166 14.67 -6.04 -9.49
N PHE A 167 15.00 -5.15 -10.43
CA PHE A 167 14.09 -4.85 -11.55
C PHE A 167 13.90 -6.06 -12.47
N THR A 168 14.99 -6.78 -12.75
CA THR A 168 14.91 -8.05 -13.50
C THR A 168 14.00 -9.05 -12.79
N GLY A 169 14.16 -9.22 -11.48
CA GLY A 169 13.36 -10.16 -10.69
C GLY A 169 11.88 -9.80 -10.69
N GLU A 170 11.54 -8.55 -10.42
CA GLU A 170 10.14 -8.11 -10.38
C GLU A 170 9.44 -8.26 -11.73
N LEU A 171 10.08 -7.78 -12.80
CA LEU A 171 9.51 -7.85 -14.15
C LEU A 171 9.41 -9.29 -14.66
N ALA A 172 10.40 -10.15 -14.36
CA ALA A 172 10.35 -11.57 -14.66
C ALA A 172 9.23 -12.28 -13.89
N TYR A 173 9.00 -11.90 -12.62
CA TYR A 173 7.87 -12.44 -11.86
C TYR A 173 6.53 -12.12 -12.53
N TRP A 174 6.30 -10.89 -12.99
CA TRP A 174 5.06 -10.56 -13.71
C TRP A 174 4.92 -11.28 -15.05
N MET A 175 6.03 -11.47 -15.76
CA MET A 175 6.05 -12.30 -16.98
C MET A 175 5.70 -13.76 -16.67
N GLN A 176 6.23 -14.33 -15.59
CA GLN A 176 5.92 -15.70 -15.15
C GLN A 176 4.44 -15.82 -14.76
N ARG A 177 3.90 -14.83 -14.00
CA ARG A 177 2.46 -14.79 -13.66
C ARG A 177 1.54 -14.72 -14.87
N ALA A 178 2.01 -14.10 -15.94
CA ALA A 178 1.31 -14.03 -17.22
C ALA A 178 1.49 -15.29 -18.11
N GLY A 179 2.29 -16.28 -17.66
CA GLY A 179 2.61 -17.48 -18.47
C GLY A 179 3.47 -17.16 -19.68
N ALA A 180 4.24 -16.08 -19.65
CA ALA A 180 5.02 -15.55 -20.78
C ALA A 180 6.53 -15.50 -20.50
N LEU A 181 7.01 -16.24 -19.50
CA LEU A 181 8.42 -16.37 -19.14
C LEU A 181 8.90 -17.79 -19.44
N ASP A 182 9.85 -17.92 -20.35
CA ASP A 182 10.43 -19.22 -20.71
C ASP A 182 11.55 -19.64 -19.76
N VAL A 183 12.42 -18.68 -19.40
CA VAL A 183 13.59 -18.91 -18.53
C VAL A 183 13.77 -17.73 -17.59
N THR A 184 14.08 -18.01 -16.33
CA THR A 184 14.40 -16.97 -15.36
C THR A 184 15.70 -16.26 -15.74
N PRO A 185 15.68 -14.94 -16.04
CA PRO A 185 16.87 -14.22 -16.43
C PRO A 185 17.80 -13.96 -15.22
N LEU A 186 19.10 -13.79 -15.47
CA LEU A 186 20.10 -13.50 -14.45
C LEU A 186 20.82 -12.18 -14.75
N PRO A 187 21.17 -11.41 -13.69
CA PRO A 187 20.92 -11.67 -12.28
C PRO A 187 19.48 -11.41 -11.88
N CYS A 188 18.93 -12.21 -10.97
CA CYS A 188 17.58 -12.07 -10.41
C CYS A 188 17.68 -12.02 -8.89
N ALA A 189 17.02 -11.05 -8.25
CA ALA A 189 17.02 -10.94 -6.79
C ALA A 189 16.35 -12.16 -6.14
N GLN A 190 16.94 -12.64 -5.04
CA GLN A 190 16.58 -13.91 -4.41
C GLN A 190 15.07 -14.08 -4.13
N PRO A 191 14.34 -13.12 -3.53
CA PRO A 191 12.93 -13.32 -3.24
C PRO A 191 12.10 -13.59 -4.50
N PHE A 192 12.38 -12.88 -5.60
CA PHE A 192 11.72 -13.11 -6.88
C PHE A 192 12.13 -14.42 -7.55
N ALA A 193 13.42 -14.75 -7.52
CA ALA A 193 13.92 -16.00 -8.07
C ALA A 193 13.27 -17.22 -7.40
N LEU A 194 13.10 -17.17 -6.07
CA LEU A 194 12.39 -18.21 -5.30
C LEU A 194 10.91 -18.32 -5.71
N GLN A 195 10.20 -17.18 -5.84
CA GLN A 195 8.79 -17.22 -6.29
C GLN A 195 8.65 -17.77 -7.71
N ILE A 196 9.49 -17.31 -8.64
CA ILE A 196 9.49 -17.80 -10.04
C ILE A 196 9.76 -19.31 -10.08
N GLY A 197 10.65 -19.80 -9.22
CA GLY A 197 10.98 -21.21 -9.08
C GLY A 197 9.94 -22.06 -8.33
N GLY A 198 8.84 -21.46 -7.82
CA GLY A 198 7.80 -22.16 -7.07
C GLY A 198 8.16 -22.46 -5.60
N HIS A 199 9.26 -21.88 -5.10
CA HIS A 199 9.71 -22.01 -3.70
C HIS A 199 9.01 -20.95 -2.81
N TRP A 200 7.68 -21.00 -2.78
CA TRP A 200 6.85 -19.98 -2.15
C TRP A 200 7.14 -19.76 -0.67
N ARG A 201 7.49 -20.83 0.09
CA ARG A 201 7.75 -20.75 1.54
C ARG A 201 9.03 -19.97 1.83
N GLU A 202 10.10 -20.30 1.12
CA GLU A 202 11.38 -19.62 1.22
C GLU A 202 11.27 -18.17 0.71
N ALA A 203 10.47 -17.94 -0.34
CA ALA A 203 10.19 -16.61 -0.83
C ALA A 203 9.42 -15.76 0.19
N ALA A 204 8.41 -16.33 0.85
CA ALA A 204 7.65 -15.65 1.92
C ALA A 204 8.56 -15.27 3.10
N THR A 205 9.47 -16.16 3.51
CA THR A 205 10.47 -15.85 4.54
C THR A 205 11.39 -14.73 4.08
N ALA A 206 11.93 -14.80 2.87
CA ALA A 206 12.81 -13.76 2.33
C ALA A 206 12.12 -12.39 2.24
N TRP A 207 10.84 -12.34 1.89
CA TRP A 207 10.05 -11.11 1.89
C TRP A 207 9.76 -10.58 3.29
N ALA A 208 9.52 -11.46 4.27
CA ALA A 208 9.38 -11.08 5.68
C ALA A 208 10.67 -10.46 6.23
N ASP A 209 11.84 -11.06 5.91
CA ASP A 209 13.15 -10.55 6.33
C ASP A 209 13.45 -9.15 5.74
N VAL A 210 12.98 -8.89 4.51
CA VAL A 210 13.05 -7.56 3.86
C VAL A 210 12.05 -6.57 4.47
N GLY A 211 11.01 -7.06 5.16
CA GLY A 211 9.95 -6.25 5.76
C GLY A 211 8.83 -5.89 4.79
N CYS A 212 8.58 -6.70 3.76
CA CYS A 212 7.58 -6.47 2.71
C CYS A 212 6.32 -7.34 2.91
N PRO A 213 5.34 -6.94 3.75
CA PRO A 213 4.21 -7.79 4.13
C PRO A 213 3.26 -8.11 2.96
N TYR A 214 3.13 -7.23 1.97
CA TYR A 214 2.31 -7.51 0.80
C TYR A 214 2.96 -8.57 -0.11
N GLU A 215 4.24 -8.44 -0.37
CA GLU A 215 5.03 -9.39 -1.14
C GLU A 215 5.13 -10.74 -0.43
N GLN A 216 5.24 -10.75 0.90
CA GLN A 216 5.15 -11.95 1.73
C GLN A 216 3.78 -12.64 1.55
N ALA A 217 2.69 -11.89 1.67
CA ALA A 217 1.34 -12.41 1.47
C ALA A 217 1.15 -12.96 0.04
N ARG A 218 1.73 -12.28 -0.96
CA ARG A 218 1.72 -12.73 -2.35
C ARG A 218 2.43 -14.09 -2.51
N ALA A 219 3.60 -14.27 -1.90
CA ALA A 219 4.31 -15.55 -1.92
C ALA A 219 3.52 -16.65 -1.20
N LEU A 220 2.98 -16.38 0.00
CA LEU A 220 2.13 -17.31 0.74
C LEU A 220 0.87 -17.72 -0.04
N SER A 221 0.31 -16.82 -0.85
CA SER A 221 -0.89 -17.12 -1.66
C SER A 221 -0.67 -18.17 -2.73
N GLU A 222 0.58 -18.47 -3.06
CA GLU A 222 1.00 -19.51 -4.01
C GLU A 222 1.19 -20.89 -3.31
N GLY A 223 1.07 -20.94 -1.99
CA GLY A 223 1.33 -22.10 -1.15
C GLY A 223 0.14 -23.02 -0.93
N ASP A 224 0.26 -23.83 0.13
CA ASP A 224 -0.80 -24.73 0.60
C ASP A 224 -1.96 -23.97 1.27
N ALA A 225 -3.00 -24.67 1.69
CA ALA A 225 -4.22 -24.07 2.25
C ALA A 225 -3.94 -23.22 3.50
N ASP A 226 -3.03 -23.64 4.36
CA ASP A 226 -2.69 -22.91 5.59
C ASP A 226 -1.93 -21.61 5.25
N ALA A 227 -0.97 -21.68 4.33
CA ALA A 227 -0.26 -20.50 3.82
C ALA A 227 -1.23 -19.52 3.13
N GLN A 228 -2.19 -20.01 2.35
CA GLN A 228 -3.20 -19.18 1.70
C GLN A 228 -4.13 -18.48 2.72
N LEU A 229 -4.45 -19.09 3.84
CA LEU A 229 -5.22 -18.47 4.92
C LEU A 229 -4.39 -17.38 5.63
N GLU A 230 -3.10 -17.62 5.85
CA GLU A 230 -2.18 -16.61 6.37
C GLU A 230 -2.06 -15.44 5.40
N ALA A 231 -1.88 -15.71 4.10
CA ALA A 231 -1.86 -14.68 3.05
C ALA A 231 -3.12 -13.82 3.07
N LEU A 232 -4.30 -14.45 3.19
CA LEU A 232 -5.57 -13.75 3.26
C LEU A 232 -5.62 -12.79 4.46
N THR A 233 -5.13 -13.23 5.63
CA THR A 233 -5.07 -12.40 6.83
C THR A 233 -4.17 -11.19 6.65
N LEU A 234 -3.00 -11.37 6.02
CA LEU A 234 -2.08 -10.26 5.71
C LEU A 234 -2.67 -9.28 4.71
N PHE A 235 -3.28 -9.77 3.62
CA PHE A 235 -3.95 -8.91 2.64
C PHE A 235 -5.10 -8.10 3.27
N GLU A 236 -5.89 -8.72 4.16
CA GLU A 236 -6.96 -8.02 4.88
C GLU A 236 -6.42 -6.94 5.80
N LYS A 237 -5.36 -7.23 6.55
CA LYS A 237 -4.70 -6.27 7.45
C LYS A 237 -4.17 -5.06 6.69
N LEU A 238 -3.64 -5.27 5.49
CA LEU A 238 -3.13 -4.20 4.61
C LEU A 238 -4.23 -3.44 3.86
N GLY A 239 -5.46 -3.97 3.81
CA GLY A 239 -6.52 -3.42 2.96
C GLY A 239 -6.33 -3.75 1.46
N ALA A 240 -5.60 -4.82 1.13
CA ALA A 240 -5.32 -5.29 -0.23
C ALA A 240 -6.53 -6.04 -0.82
N ARG A 241 -7.63 -5.31 -1.08
CA ARG A 241 -8.93 -5.88 -1.48
C ARG A 241 -8.88 -6.77 -2.73
N PRO A 242 -8.30 -6.33 -3.87
CA PRO A 242 -8.27 -7.14 -5.08
C PRO A 242 -7.57 -8.48 -4.88
N ALA A 243 -6.43 -8.48 -4.17
CA ALA A 243 -5.66 -9.70 -3.87
C ALA A 243 -6.44 -10.62 -2.91
N ALA A 244 -6.99 -10.07 -1.81
CA ALA A 244 -7.80 -10.81 -0.86
C ALA A 244 -9.04 -11.44 -1.51
N ASP A 245 -9.76 -10.69 -2.34
CA ASP A 245 -10.95 -11.18 -3.03
C ASP A 245 -10.63 -12.23 -4.10
N GLY A 246 -9.51 -12.04 -4.80
CA GLY A 246 -8.98 -13.04 -5.72
C GLY A 246 -8.69 -14.37 -5.03
N LEU A 247 -7.94 -14.31 -3.93
CA LEU A 247 -7.58 -15.49 -3.14
C LEU A 247 -8.82 -16.16 -2.51
N ARG A 248 -9.81 -15.39 -2.01
CA ARG A 248 -11.07 -15.95 -1.52
C ARG A 248 -11.84 -16.71 -2.60
N ARG A 249 -11.88 -16.18 -3.84
CA ARG A 249 -12.51 -16.87 -4.96
C ARG A 249 -11.82 -18.19 -5.25
N GLN A 250 -10.49 -18.19 -5.27
CA GLN A 250 -9.67 -19.39 -5.49
C GLN A 250 -9.93 -20.45 -4.39
N LEU A 251 -9.88 -20.07 -3.11
CA LEU A 251 -10.13 -20.97 -1.98
C LEU A 251 -11.54 -21.58 -2.01
N ARG A 252 -12.56 -20.77 -2.36
CA ARG A 252 -13.93 -21.27 -2.52
C ARG A 252 -14.05 -22.25 -3.68
N SER A 253 -13.41 -21.98 -4.82
CA SER A 253 -13.42 -22.92 -5.95
C SER A 253 -12.70 -24.23 -5.65
N ALA A 254 -11.70 -24.20 -4.74
CA ALA A 254 -11.03 -25.38 -4.20
C ALA A 254 -11.84 -26.11 -3.11
N GLY A 255 -13.06 -25.65 -2.77
CA GLY A 255 -13.97 -26.32 -1.84
C GLY A 255 -13.84 -25.90 -0.38
N LEU A 256 -12.99 -24.94 -0.03
CA LEU A 256 -12.91 -24.43 1.34
C LEU A 256 -14.19 -23.64 1.69
N ARG A 257 -14.87 -24.10 2.76
CA ARG A 257 -16.07 -23.45 3.31
C ARG A 257 -15.72 -22.71 4.59
N GLY A 258 -16.51 -21.69 4.95
CA GLY A 258 -16.34 -20.97 6.22
C GLY A 258 -15.26 -19.89 6.22
N LEU A 259 -14.76 -19.49 5.06
CA LEU A 259 -13.80 -18.40 4.96
C LEU A 259 -14.36 -17.11 5.58
N PRO A 260 -13.58 -16.36 6.39
CA PRO A 260 -14.00 -15.11 6.94
C PRO A 260 -14.50 -14.18 5.81
N ARG A 261 -15.62 -13.50 6.05
CA ARG A 261 -16.05 -12.41 5.14
C ARG A 261 -15.09 -11.26 5.34
N GLY A 262 -14.45 -10.81 4.27
CA GLY A 262 -13.60 -9.63 4.32
C GLY A 262 -14.35 -8.41 4.88
N MET A 263 -13.62 -7.48 5.48
CA MET A 263 -14.20 -6.23 5.96
C MET A 263 -14.90 -5.51 4.79
N ARG A 264 -16.09 -4.98 5.05
CA ARG A 264 -16.83 -4.19 4.05
C ARG A 264 -16.07 -2.90 3.74
N VAL A 265 -16.17 -2.43 2.51
CA VAL A 265 -15.54 -1.16 2.06
C VAL A 265 -15.85 -0.01 3.02
N SER A 266 -17.12 0.12 3.45
CA SER A 266 -17.55 1.14 4.41
C SER A 266 -16.89 1.06 5.79
N THR A 267 -16.31 -0.08 6.15
CA THR A 267 -15.59 -0.28 7.41
C THR A 267 -14.11 0.10 7.29
N GLN A 268 -13.53 -0.11 6.11
CA GLN A 268 -12.12 0.17 5.84
C GLN A 268 -11.84 1.65 5.55
N THR A 269 -12.82 2.36 4.95
CA THR A 269 -12.69 3.80 4.63
C THR A 269 -12.86 4.71 5.83
N ASN A 270 -13.19 4.16 7.00
CA ASN A 270 -13.31 4.97 8.20
C ASN A 270 -12.04 4.84 9.06
N PRO A 271 -11.49 5.97 9.57
CA PRO A 271 -10.18 6.03 10.25
C PRO A 271 -10.03 5.05 11.41
N HIS A 272 -11.14 4.64 12.03
CA HIS A 272 -11.16 3.73 13.18
C HIS A 272 -11.63 2.32 12.81
N GLN A 273 -11.79 1.99 11.52
CA GLN A 273 -12.25 0.69 11.03
C GLN A 273 -13.56 0.20 11.69
N LEU A 274 -14.44 1.12 12.04
CA LEU A 274 -15.75 0.82 12.61
C LEU A 274 -16.68 0.25 11.52
N THR A 275 -17.36 -0.84 11.83
CA THR A 275 -18.40 -1.38 10.95
C THR A 275 -19.58 -0.42 10.90
N SER A 276 -20.41 -0.49 9.85
CA SER A 276 -21.64 0.34 9.76
C SER A 276 -22.53 0.20 10.99
N ARG A 277 -22.53 -1.00 11.63
CA ARG A 277 -23.32 -1.24 12.84
C ARG A 277 -22.66 -0.62 14.09
N GLU A 278 -21.35 -0.64 14.18
CA GLU A 278 -20.63 0.02 15.24
C GLU A 278 -20.75 1.54 15.15
N ILE A 279 -20.75 2.10 13.92
CA ILE A 279 -21.02 3.53 13.68
C ILE A 279 -22.45 3.88 14.15
N GLU A 280 -23.44 3.10 13.77
CA GLU A 280 -24.85 3.31 14.13
C GLU A 280 -25.05 3.28 15.66
N VAL A 281 -24.41 2.31 16.34
CA VAL A 281 -24.41 2.24 17.80
C VAL A 281 -23.69 3.43 18.43
N LEU A 282 -22.54 3.83 17.85
CA LEU A 282 -21.77 4.98 18.36
C LEU A 282 -22.52 6.31 18.16
N GLN A 283 -23.24 6.47 17.06
CA GLN A 283 -24.09 7.65 16.82
C GLN A 283 -25.21 7.77 17.86
N LEU A 284 -25.91 6.67 18.15
CA LEU A 284 -26.95 6.65 19.17
C LEU A 284 -26.37 6.86 20.58
N LEU A 285 -25.13 6.40 20.80
CA LEU A 285 -24.37 6.70 22.02
C LEU A 285 -24.11 8.20 22.15
N CYS A 286 -23.74 8.87 21.05
CA CYS A 286 -23.53 10.33 21.03
C CYS A 286 -24.82 11.13 21.20
N GLU A 287 -25.98 10.57 20.83
CA GLU A 287 -27.31 11.12 21.14
C GLU A 287 -27.67 11.00 22.63
N GLY A 288 -26.83 10.33 23.43
CA GLY A 288 -27.04 10.17 24.87
C GLY A 288 -27.91 8.96 25.30
N LEU A 289 -28.31 8.11 24.37
CA LEU A 289 -29.18 6.96 24.64
C LEU A 289 -28.49 5.90 25.49
N LYS A 290 -29.19 5.32 26.47
CA LYS A 290 -28.71 4.16 27.24
C LYS A 290 -28.69 2.91 26.36
N ASN A 291 -27.91 1.90 26.77
CA ASN A 291 -27.78 0.65 25.99
C ASN A 291 -29.11 -0.07 25.76
N SER A 292 -30.07 0.02 26.71
CA SER A 292 -31.43 -0.49 26.54
C SER A 292 -32.22 0.28 25.46
N GLU A 293 -32.09 1.60 25.41
CA GLU A 293 -32.76 2.46 24.43
C GLU A 293 -32.16 2.26 23.02
N ILE A 294 -30.82 2.10 22.95
CA ILE A 294 -30.13 1.74 21.71
C ILE A 294 -30.60 0.37 21.20
N ALA A 295 -30.71 -0.60 22.13
CA ALA A 295 -31.18 -1.95 21.80
C ALA A 295 -32.60 -1.96 21.25
N GLU A 296 -33.51 -1.20 21.86
CA GLU A 296 -34.88 -1.02 21.41
C GLU A 296 -34.93 -0.37 20.03
N ARG A 297 -34.21 0.76 19.85
CA ARG A 297 -34.17 1.51 18.58
C ARG A 297 -33.62 0.73 17.42
N LEU A 298 -32.67 -0.19 17.69
CA LEU A 298 -32.04 -1.06 16.70
C LEU A 298 -32.71 -2.43 16.54
N CYS A 299 -33.81 -2.70 17.29
CA CYS A 299 -34.48 -4.00 17.36
C CYS A 299 -33.47 -5.15 17.66
N ARG A 300 -32.64 -4.97 18.71
CA ARG A 300 -31.59 -5.92 19.14
C ARG A 300 -31.66 -6.14 20.66
N SER A 301 -30.90 -7.18 21.13
CA SER A 301 -30.72 -7.38 22.56
C SER A 301 -29.71 -6.40 23.16
N VAL A 302 -29.87 -6.03 24.43
CA VAL A 302 -28.90 -5.21 25.16
C VAL A 302 -27.51 -5.82 25.10
N ARG A 303 -27.40 -7.14 25.24
CA ARG A 303 -26.14 -7.88 25.12
C ARG A 303 -25.44 -7.69 23.76
N THR A 304 -26.22 -7.56 22.69
CA THR A 304 -25.68 -7.28 21.35
C THR A 304 -25.12 -5.86 21.27
N VAL A 305 -25.79 -4.90 21.88
CA VAL A 305 -25.32 -3.50 21.97
C VAL A 305 -24.04 -3.42 22.82
N ASP A 306 -23.98 -4.13 23.95
CA ASP A 306 -22.79 -4.20 24.79
C ASP A 306 -21.58 -4.76 24.01
N HIS A 307 -21.77 -5.80 23.20
CA HIS A 307 -20.74 -6.34 22.33
C HIS A 307 -20.25 -5.34 21.28
N HIS A 308 -21.17 -4.58 20.66
CA HIS A 308 -20.77 -3.55 19.69
C HIS A 308 -20.03 -2.38 20.38
N LEU A 309 -20.45 -1.97 21.57
CA LEU A 309 -19.78 -0.92 22.34
C LEU A 309 -18.38 -1.34 22.79
N ALA A 310 -18.21 -2.58 23.24
CA ALA A 310 -16.89 -3.09 23.58
C ALA A 310 -15.94 -3.09 22.37
N ALA A 311 -16.43 -3.48 21.20
CA ALA A 311 -15.67 -3.43 19.95
C ALA A 311 -15.34 -1.96 19.55
N VAL A 312 -16.30 -1.03 19.69
CA VAL A 312 -16.09 0.40 19.44
C VAL A 312 -15.01 0.96 20.36
N PHE A 313 -15.09 0.68 21.66
CA PHE A 313 -14.10 1.19 22.62
C PHE A 313 -12.69 0.68 22.31
N THR A 314 -12.57 -0.60 21.98
CA THR A 314 -11.29 -1.19 21.57
C THR A 314 -10.72 -0.52 20.32
N LYS A 315 -11.55 -0.27 19.30
CA LYS A 315 -11.14 0.32 18.02
C LYS A 315 -10.81 1.81 18.11
N LEU A 316 -11.49 2.52 18.99
CA LEU A 316 -11.21 3.93 19.29
C LEU A 316 -10.04 4.11 20.27
N GLY A 317 -9.56 3.03 20.91
CA GLY A 317 -8.52 3.10 21.92
C GLY A 317 -8.95 3.81 23.21
N VAL A 318 -10.24 3.71 23.60
CA VAL A 318 -10.83 4.41 24.74
C VAL A 318 -11.35 3.42 25.79
N ALA A 319 -11.38 3.84 27.04
CA ALA A 319 -11.79 3.00 28.17
C ALA A 319 -13.20 3.32 28.70
N SER A 320 -13.79 4.43 28.29
CA SER A 320 -15.07 4.88 28.82
C SER A 320 -16.04 5.39 27.75
N ARG A 321 -17.34 5.37 28.09
CA ARG A 321 -18.41 5.93 27.27
C ARG A 321 -18.16 7.40 26.92
N THR A 322 -17.74 8.20 27.90
CA THR A 322 -17.49 9.63 27.72
C THR A 322 -16.33 9.87 26.75
N GLU A 323 -15.26 9.09 26.85
CA GLU A 323 -14.13 9.14 25.93
C GLU A 323 -14.53 8.72 24.51
N ALA A 324 -15.40 7.71 24.36
CA ALA A 324 -15.90 7.28 23.05
C ALA A 324 -16.73 8.37 22.37
N VAL A 325 -17.57 9.10 23.12
CA VAL A 325 -18.31 10.25 22.60
C VAL A 325 -17.37 11.38 22.18
N ALA A 326 -16.35 11.70 22.99
CA ALA A 326 -15.37 12.72 22.66
C ALA A 326 -14.58 12.35 21.39
N ALA A 327 -14.13 11.11 21.28
CA ALA A 327 -13.42 10.60 20.11
C ALA A 327 -14.30 10.64 18.84
N ALA A 328 -15.57 10.27 18.95
CA ALA A 328 -16.52 10.32 17.83
C ALA A 328 -16.78 11.74 17.32
N LEU A 329 -16.86 12.71 18.22
CA LEU A 329 -17.00 14.13 17.88
C LEU A 329 -15.76 14.68 17.18
N HIS A 330 -14.56 14.36 17.66
CA HIS A 330 -13.29 14.73 17.02
C HIS A 330 -13.13 14.11 15.63
N ALA A 331 -13.56 12.86 15.46
CA ALA A 331 -13.52 12.14 14.17
C ALA A 331 -14.64 12.56 13.20
N GLY A 332 -15.53 13.49 13.56
CA GLY A 332 -16.65 13.91 12.71
C GLY A 332 -17.74 12.85 12.50
N ILE A 333 -17.71 11.74 13.23
CA ILE A 333 -18.64 10.62 13.09
C ILE A 333 -20.06 11.02 13.56
N ALA A 334 -20.15 11.93 14.54
CA ALA A 334 -21.42 12.38 15.10
C ALA A 334 -22.12 13.49 14.28
N SER A 335 -21.41 14.17 13.35
CA SER A 335 -21.91 15.34 12.63
C SER A 335 -22.55 15.06 11.27
N GLN A 336 -22.40 13.86 10.69
CA GLN A 336 -22.84 13.57 9.31
C GLN A 336 -24.34 13.26 9.16
N TYR A 337 -25.14 13.11 10.22
CA TYR A 337 -26.55 12.73 10.13
C TYR A 337 -27.55 13.70 10.76
N GLY A 338 -27.09 14.88 11.22
CA GLY A 338 -27.97 15.93 11.79
C GLY A 338 -28.71 16.80 10.77
N GLN A 339 -28.49 16.67 9.47
CA GLN A 339 -29.08 17.56 8.44
C GLN A 339 -30.11 16.91 7.50
N GLY A 340 -30.57 15.71 7.80
CA GLY A 340 -31.42 14.94 6.86
C GLY A 340 -32.87 14.64 7.32
N LYS A 341 -33.41 15.28 8.36
CA LYS A 341 -34.85 15.14 8.69
C LYS A 341 -35.42 16.40 9.34
N THR A 342 -35.57 17.47 8.56
CA THR A 342 -36.57 18.51 8.81
C THR A 342 -37.13 18.92 7.46
N ALA A 343 -38.13 18.18 6.98
CA ALA A 343 -39.17 18.61 6.06
C ALA A 343 -40.20 17.45 5.89
N ILE A 344 -41.23 17.50 6.56
CA ILE A 344 -42.69 17.39 6.36
C ILE A 344 -43.31 16.74 7.59
#